data_9cbc6da1738edec1e840323d103da4be
#
_entry.id   9cbc6da1738edec1e840323d103da4be
#
_cell.length_a   1.000
_cell.length_b   1.000
_cell.length_c   1.000
_cell.angle_alpha   90.00
_cell.angle_beta   90.00
_cell.angle_gamma   90.00
#
_symmetry.space_group_name_H-M   'P 1'
#
loop_
_entity.id
_entity.type
_entity.pdbx_description
1 polymer ?
#
loop_
_entity_poly.entity_id
_entity_poly.type
_entity_poly.pdbx_seq_one_letter_code
_entity_poly.pdbx_strand_id
1 'polypeptide(L)'
;LQIPIVVTLDLHAHVTEKMIKNSNAILAWEQYPHLDPYETGQRGAKLMRDILEKNIKPKMFFSKTPLLHSAINASTFGNTPFAELMRSLKQEEKSNPNILSTSFIHVDPYIDQPDMGGGAIIITNDDLKTAEKISIDYSKQYWDRRIEFEPVLFSPKEAVLKGISIDKNILLVETADACGGGAVGDSIQSLRELINFAPNKKSLVHVVDPFAVEICLNKPLGSK
;
A
#
# COMPACT_ATOMS: atom_id res chain seq x y z
N LEU A 1 -29.50 16.71 -13.23
CA LEU A 1 -28.21 17.24 -12.71
C LEU A 1 -27.28 16.06 -12.50
N GLN A 2 -26.22 15.95 -13.29
CA GLN A 2 -25.16 14.99 -12.99
C GLN A 2 -24.24 15.63 -11.94
N ILE A 3 -24.29 15.09 -10.72
CA ILE A 3 -23.40 15.52 -9.63
C ILE A 3 -22.06 14.84 -9.86
N PRO A 4 -20.93 15.56 -9.92
CA PRO A 4 -19.61 14.94 -10.05
C PRO A 4 -19.25 14.14 -8.79
N ILE A 5 -18.52 13.03 -9.01
CA ILE A 5 -18.03 12.15 -7.94
C ILE A 5 -16.51 12.14 -7.98
N VAL A 6 -15.90 12.62 -6.91
CA VAL A 6 -14.45 12.52 -6.67
C VAL A 6 -14.22 11.59 -5.49
N VAL A 7 -13.38 10.59 -5.68
CA VAL A 7 -13.08 9.55 -4.70
C VAL A 7 -11.65 9.71 -4.22
N THR A 8 -11.41 9.56 -2.92
CA THR A 8 -10.07 9.46 -2.34
C THR A 8 -9.88 8.08 -1.72
N LEU A 9 -8.73 7.45 -1.95
CA LEU A 9 -8.42 6.09 -1.55
C LEU A 9 -7.05 6.02 -0.88
N ASP A 10 -6.87 4.96 -0.10
CA ASP A 10 -5.55 4.44 0.22
C ASP A 10 -4.88 3.91 -1.06
N LEU A 11 -3.56 4.04 -1.18
CA LEU A 11 -2.82 3.51 -2.35
C LEU A 11 -2.82 1.98 -2.44
N HIS A 12 -3.19 1.27 -1.36
CA HIS A 12 -3.34 -0.19 -1.35
C HIS A 12 -4.75 -0.65 -1.79
N ALA A 13 -5.61 0.25 -2.23
CA ALA A 13 -6.96 -0.08 -2.65
C ALA A 13 -6.98 -0.99 -3.89
N HIS A 14 -7.92 -1.93 -3.92
CA HIS A 14 -8.27 -2.65 -5.14
C HIS A 14 -9.19 -1.80 -6.01
N VAL A 15 -8.63 -1.12 -7.00
CA VAL A 15 -9.38 -0.28 -7.92
C VAL A 15 -9.98 -1.12 -9.05
N THR A 16 -11.31 -1.08 -9.16
CA THR A 16 -12.06 -1.84 -10.15
C THR A 16 -12.47 -0.97 -11.34
N GLU A 17 -12.76 -1.61 -12.49
CA GLU A 17 -13.36 -0.91 -13.64
C GLU A 17 -14.68 -0.22 -13.27
N LYS A 18 -15.45 -0.82 -12.37
CA LYS A 18 -16.71 -0.23 -11.92
C LYS A 18 -16.49 1.08 -11.18
N MET A 19 -15.42 1.18 -10.38
CA MET A 19 -15.06 2.43 -9.70
C MET A 19 -14.66 3.49 -10.73
N ILE A 20 -13.81 3.14 -11.70
CA ILE A 20 -13.38 4.05 -12.77
C ILE A 20 -14.56 4.55 -13.58
N LYS A 21 -15.49 3.67 -13.97
CA LYS A 21 -16.67 4.03 -14.79
C LYS A 21 -17.70 4.89 -14.07
N ASN A 22 -17.80 4.80 -12.74
CA ASN A 22 -18.83 5.46 -11.95
C ASN A 22 -18.33 6.67 -11.14
N SER A 23 -17.10 7.11 -11.34
CA SER A 23 -16.56 8.32 -10.74
C SER A 23 -15.92 9.23 -11.80
N ASN A 24 -15.84 10.52 -11.50
CA ASN A 24 -15.21 11.51 -12.36
C ASN A 24 -13.69 11.58 -12.12
N ALA A 25 -13.27 11.28 -10.89
CA ALA A 25 -11.86 11.24 -10.50
C ALA A 25 -11.65 10.32 -9.31
N ILE A 26 -10.51 9.61 -9.29
CA ILE A 26 -10.03 8.83 -8.17
C ILE A 26 -8.61 9.27 -7.86
N LEU A 27 -8.38 9.73 -6.63
CA LEU A 27 -7.07 10.09 -6.10
C LEU A 27 -6.69 9.11 -5.00
N ALA A 28 -5.44 8.67 -4.97
CA ALA A 28 -4.93 7.87 -3.87
C ALA A 28 -3.88 8.61 -3.05
N TRP A 29 -3.62 8.13 -1.85
CA TRP A 29 -2.48 8.56 -1.06
C TRP A 29 -1.20 8.41 -1.87
N GLU A 30 -0.23 9.28 -1.60
CA GLU A 30 1.06 9.30 -2.30
C GLU A 30 2.18 8.75 -1.42
N GLN A 31 1.89 8.52 -0.15
CA GLN A 31 2.91 8.12 0.83
C GLN A 31 2.63 6.76 1.47
N TYR A 32 3.68 5.96 1.50
CA TYR A 32 3.74 4.73 2.27
C TYR A 32 5.13 4.64 2.95
N PRO A 33 5.21 4.61 4.31
CA PRO A 33 4.11 4.68 5.28
C PRO A 33 3.20 5.90 5.14
N HIS A 34 1.92 5.74 5.53
CA HIS A 34 0.84 6.70 5.32
C HIS A 34 0.97 7.96 6.17
N LEU A 35 1.33 9.08 5.57
CA LEU A 35 1.47 10.37 6.23
C LEU A 35 0.61 11.46 5.61
N ASP A 36 -0.06 11.20 4.48
CA ASP A 36 -0.77 12.19 3.65
C ASP A 36 -2.29 11.97 3.46
N PRO A 37 -3.03 11.31 4.39
CA PRO A 37 -4.47 11.14 4.19
C PRO A 37 -5.22 12.48 4.17
N TYR A 38 -4.81 13.45 4.99
CA TYR A 38 -5.41 14.79 5.03
C TYR A 38 -5.14 15.58 3.75
N GLU A 39 -3.91 15.59 3.28
CA GLU A 39 -3.48 16.24 2.04
C GLU A 39 -4.18 15.64 0.83
N THR A 40 -4.40 14.32 0.82
CA THR A 40 -5.17 13.64 -0.23
C THR A 40 -6.63 14.09 -0.22
N GLY A 41 -7.24 14.22 0.96
CA GLY A 41 -8.57 14.81 1.10
C GLY A 41 -8.64 16.24 0.56
N GLN A 42 -7.63 17.07 0.86
CA GLN A 42 -7.53 18.44 0.33
C GLN A 42 -7.38 18.46 -1.19
N ARG A 43 -6.58 17.57 -1.79
CA ARG A 43 -6.43 17.45 -3.25
C ARG A 43 -7.76 17.06 -3.90
N GLY A 44 -8.47 16.09 -3.33
CA GLY A 44 -9.80 15.69 -3.80
C GLY A 44 -10.82 16.83 -3.73
N ALA A 45 -10.87 17.54 -2.60
CA ALA A 45 -11.76 18.69 -2.43
C ALA A 45 -11.43 19.85 -3.39
N LYS A 46 -10.13 20.12 -3.60
CA LYS A 46 -9.68 21.12 -4.57
C LYS A 46 -10.12 20.76 -5.99
N LEU A 47 -9.93 19.49 -6.39
CA LEU A 47 -10.36 19.03 -7.73
C LEU A 47 -11.86 19.13 -7.88
N MET A 48 -12.64 18.74 -6.87
CA MET A 48 -14.10 18.88 -6.89
C MET A 48 -14.52 20.34 -7.08
N ARG A 49 -13.94 21.26 -6.33
CA ARG A 49 -14.20 22.70 -6.48
C ARG A 49 -13.84 23.18 -7.89
N ASP A 50 -12.69 22.78 -8.41
CA ASP A 50 -12.25 23.20 -9.75
C ASP A 50 -13.18 22.65 -10.87
N ILE A 51 -13.75 21.45 -10.68
CA ILE A 51 -14.79 20.90 -11.57
C ILE A 51 -16.05 21.78 -11.54
N LEU A 52 -16.49 22.18 -10.35
CA LEU A 52 -17.75 22.95 -10.19
C LEU A 52 -17.62 24.42 -10.63
N GLU A 53 -16.48 25.05 -10.36
CA GLU A 53 -16.30 26.50 -10.55
C GLU A 53 -15.55 26.86 -11.84
N LYS A 54 -14.65 26.00 -12.35
CA LYS A 54 -13.74 26.34 -13.45
C LYS A 54 -14.00 25.58 -14.74
N ASN A 55 -15.16 24.89 -14.85
CA ASN A 55 -15.51 24.08 -16.01
C ASN A 55 -14.44 23.04 -16.40
N ILE A 56 -13.73 22.48 -15.40
CA ILE A 56 -12.78 21.37 -15.58
C ILE A 56 -13.56 20.11 -15.97
N LYS A 57 -13.09 19.40 -16.99
CA LYS A 57 -13.69 18.17 -17.50
C LYS A 57 -12.74 16.98 -17.27
N PRO A 58 -12.72 16.37 -16.07
CA PRO A 58 -11.77 15.30 -15.80
C PRO A 58 -12.00 14.12 -16.73
N LYS A 59 -10.92 13.64 -17.33
CA LYS A 59 -10.81 12.37 -18.04
C LYS A 59 -9.80 11.52 -17.31
N MET A 60 -10.23 10.35 -16.87
CA MET A 60 -9.44 9.46 -16.05
C MET A 60 -9.17 8.15 -16.79
N PHE A 61 -7.94 7.67 -16.69
CA PHE A 61 -7.55 6.35 -17.18
C PHE A 61 -6.74 5.60 -16.12
N PHE A 62 -6.98 4.30 -15.98
CA PHE A 62 -6.23 3.38 -15.12
C PHE A 62 -5.80 2.17 -15.92
N SER A 63 -4.51 2.02 -16.13
CA SER A 63 -3.92 0.81 -16.69
C SER A 63 -3.53 -0.11 -15.55
N LYS A 64 -4.24 -1.21 -15.39
CA LYS A 64 -3.98 -2.20 -14.35
C LYS A 64 -2.91 -3.18 -14.81
N THR A 65 -1.92 -3.38 -13.95
CA THR A 65 -0.86 -4.40 -14.08
C THR A 65 -1.21 -5.56 -13.16
N PRO A 66 -1.23 -6.82 -13.62
CA PRO A 66 -1.53 -7.99 -12.77
C PRO A 66 -0.31 -8.35 -11.90
N LEU A 67 0.09 -7.41 -11.07
CA LEU A 67 1.25 -7.52 -10.19
C LEU A 67 0.79 -7.35 -8.74
N LEU A 68 1.08 -8.36 -7.93
CA LEU A 68 0.99 -8.35 -6.48
C LEU A 68 2.38 -8.52 -5.91
N HIS A 69 2.78 -7.68 -5.00
CA HIS A 69 4.07 -7.81 -4.33
C HIS A 69 3.99 -7.37 -2.87
N SER A 70 5.01 -7.73 -2.11
CA SER A 70 5.10 -7.36 -0.71
C SER A 70 5.20 -5.84 -0.52
N ALA A 71 4.63 -5.34 0.57
CA ALA A 71 4.75 -3.95 0.99
C ALA A 71 6.19 -3.54 1.38
N ILE A 72 7.10 -4.49 1.61
CA ILE A 72 8.46 -4.23 2.11
C ILE A 72 9.25 -3.30 1.17
N ASN A 73 9.22 -3.55 -0.14
CA ASN A 73 9.92 -2.74 -1.14
C ASN A 73 9.02 -1.68 -1.80
N ALA A 74 7.83 -1.46 -1.23
CA ALA A 74 6.83 -0.51 -1.75
C ALA A 74 6.83 0.84 -1.03
N SER A 75 7.78 1.11 -0.14
CA SER A 75 7.91 2.43 0.48
C SER A 75 8.01 3.51 -0.59
N THR A 76 7.33 4.64 -0.37
CA THR A 76 7.46 5.82 -1.23
C THR A 76 8.60 6.76 -0.78
N PHE A 77 9.34 6.35 0.26
CA PHE A 77 10.50 7.07 0.77
C PHE A 77 11.81 6.38 0.37
N GLY A 78 12.89 7.16 0.33
CA GLY A 78 14.21 6.64 -0.01
C GLY A 78 14.36 6.28 -1.49
N ASN A 79 15.10 5.21 -1.76
CA ASN A 79 15.46 4.76 -3.12
C ASN A 79 14.87 3.39 -3.44
N THR A 80 13.66 3.13 -2.99
CA THR A 80 12.94 1.91 -3.38
C THR A 80 12.43 2.01 -4.81
N PRO A 81 12.19 0.90 -5.50
CA PRO A 81 11.65 0.89 -6.85
C PRO A 81 10.33 1.67 -6.95
N PHE A 82 9.46 1.54 -5.93
CA PHE A 82 8.18 2.23 -5.90
C PHE A 82 8.32 3.73 -5.67
N ALA A 83 9.26 4.15 -4.79
CA ALA A 83 9.56 5.56 -4.57
C ALA A 83 10.04 6.27 -5.84
N GLU A 84 10.83 5.59 -6.66
CA GLU A 84 11.31 6.13 -7.93
C GLU A 84 10.17 6.30 -8.94
N LEU A 85 9.31 5.29 -9.09
CA LEU A 85 8.11 5.37 -9.95
C LEU A 85 7.19 6.50 -9.50
N MET A 86 6.93 6.61 -8.20
CA MET A 86 6.08 7.67 -7.64
C MET A 86 6.67 9.06 -7.90
N ARG A 87 7.96 9.26 -7.64
CA ARG A 87 8.63 10.55 -7.91
C ARG A 87 8.58 10.93 -9.38
N SER A 88 8.85 9.97 -10.27
CA SER A 88 8.79 10.19 -11.71
C SER A 88 7.37 10.57 -12.15
N LEU A 89 6.36 9.85 -11.67
CA LEU A 89 4.96 10.14 -11.97
C LEU A 89 4.54 11.54 -11.45
N LYS A 90 4.98 11.91 -10.27
CA LYS A 90 4.72 13.25 -9.71
C LYS A 90 5.49 14.36 -10.45
N GLN A 91 6.62 14.05 -11.04
CA GLN A 91 7.32 14.99 -11.92
C GLN A 91 6.56 15.20 -13.24
N GLU A 92 5.98 14.15 -13.81
CA GLU A 92 5.11 14.23 -14.99
C GLU A 92 3.89 15.14 -14.71
N GLU A 93 3.24 14.96 -13.55
CA GLU A 93 2.14 15.82 -13.11
C GLU A 93 2.53 17.29 -13.02
N LYS A 94 3.72 17.59 -12.49
CA LYS A 94 4.21 18.97 -12.34
C LYS A 94 4.59 19.62 -13.67
N SER A 95 5.10 18.83 -14.61
CA SER A 95 5.59 19.35 -15.91
C SER A 95 4.49 19.54 -16.94
N ASN A 96 3.35 18.89 -16.78
CA ASN A 96 2.22 18.94 -17.70
C ASN A 96 0.99 19.59 -17.05
N PRO A 97 0.67 20.86 -17.35
CA PRO A 97 -0.45 21.57 -16.74
C PRO A 97 -1.83 20.99 -17.09
N ASN A 98 -1.90 20.10 -18.07
CA ASN A 98 -3.14 19.41 -18.41
C ASN A 98 -3.42 18.20 -17.53
N ILE A 99 -2.44 17.74 -16.76
CA ILE A 99 -2.62 16.70 -15.76
C ILE A 99 -3.20 17.33 -14.48
N LEU A 100 -4.37 16.90 -14.11
CA LEU A 100 -5.07 17.37 -12.93
C LEU A 100 -4.63 16.64 -11.65
N SER A 101 -4.33 15.35 -11.76
CA SER A 101 -3.78 14.53 -10.67
C SER A 101 -3.25 13.21 -11.22
N THR A 102 -2.25 12.67 -10.53
CA THR A 102 -1.77 11.32 -10.73
C THR A 102 -1.80 10.55 -9.41
N SER A 103 -2.02 9.24 -9.50
CA SER A 103 -1.92 8.32 -8.36
C SER A 103 -1.31 7.01 -8.82
N PHE A 104 -0.56 6.36 -7.94
CA PHE A 104 -0.05 5.03 -8.20
C PHE A 104 -0.64 4.05 -7.19
N ILE A 105 -1.30 3.01 -7.68
CA ILE A 105 -1.94 1.98 -6.87
C ILE A 105 -0.96 0.82 -6.68
N HIS A 106 -0.75 0.45 -5.44
CA HIS A 106 -0.06 -0.74 -4.98
C HIS A 106 -1.05 -1.57 -4.17
N VAL A 107 -1.83 -2.42 -4.84
CA VAL A 107 -2.90 -3.18 -4.20
C VAL A 107 -2.38 -4.08 -3.07
N ASP A 108 -3.11 -4.16 -1.96
CA ASP A 108 -2.77 -5.05 -0.85
C ASP A 108 -2.83 -6.52 -1.31
N PRO A 109 -1.73 -7.31 -1.18
CA PRO A 109 -1.67 -8.68 -1.66
C PRO A 109 -2.53 -9.67 -0.84
N TYR A 110 -3.01 -9.30 0.34
CA TYR A 110 -3.81 -10.18 1.22
C TYR A 110 -5.32 -10.14 0.93
N ILE A 111 -5.74 -9.35 -0.04
CA ILE A 111 -7.14 -9.33 -0.50
C ILE A 111 -7.35 -10.46 -1.51
N ASP A 112 -8.35 -11.31 -1.29
CA ASP A 112 -8.73 -12.38 -2.25
C ASP A 112 -9.91 -11.90 -3.10
N GLN A 113 -9.60 -11.20 -4.16
CA GLN A 113 -10.57 -10.67 -5.12
C GLN A 113 -10.12 -10.97 -6.55
N PRO A 114 -11.05 -11.19 -7.48
CA PRO A 114 -10.71 -11.35 -8.89
C PRO A 114 -10.14 -10.03 -9.45
N ASP A 115 -9.29 -10.17 -10.48
CA ASP A 115 -8.74 -9.04 -11.23
C ASP A 115 -7.94 -8.05 -10.38
N MET A 116 -7.18 -8.55 -9.39
CA MET A 116 -6.29 -7.74 -8.59
C MET A 116 -5.07 -7.26 -9.40
N GLY A 117 -4.57 -6.10 -9.03
CA GLY A 117 -3.36 -5.52 -9.63
C GLY A 117 -3.23 -4.03 -9.37
N GLY A 118 -1.98 -3.56 -9.41
CA GLY A 118 -1.64 -2.15 -9.24
C GLY A 118 -1.46 -1.41 -10.56
N GLY A 119 -1.06 -0.14 -10.51
CA GLY A 119 -0.78 0.67 -11.69
C GLY A 119 -1.05 2.15 -11.47
N ALA A 120 -0.90 2.93 -12.54
CA ALA A 120 -1.05 4.38 -12.51
C ALA A 120 -2.45 4.84 -12.90
N ILE A 121 -3.07 5.66 -12.06
CA ILE A 121 -4.30 6.40 -12.39
C ILE A 121 -3.88 7.80 -12.81
N ILE A 122 -4.30 8.22 -14.00
CA ILE A 122 -4.01 9.54 -14.53
C ILE A 122 -5.33 10.28 -14.80
N ILE A 123 -5.40 11.51 -14.31
CA ILE A 123 -6.55 12.40 -14.52
C ILE A 123 -6.09 13.63 -15.27
N THR A 124 -6.66 13.89 -16.42
CA THR A 124 -6.37 15.07 -17.25
C THR A 124 -7.61 15.94 -17.44
N ASN A 125 -7.42 17.18 -17.91
CA ASN A 125 -8.51 18.04 -18.32
C ASN A 125 -8.84 17.81 -19.79
N ASP A 126 -9.96 17.14 -20.06
CA ASP A 126 -10.55 16.86 -21.38
C ASP A 126 -9.61 16.14 -22.39
N ASP A 127 -8.62 15.38 -21.90
CA ASP A 127 -7.62 14.69 -22.73
C ASP A 127 -7.40 13.24 -22.29
N LEU A 128 -8.34 12.37 -22.65
CA LEU A 128 -8.27 10.95 -22.32
C LEU A 128 -7.06 10.27 -22.99
N LYS A 129 -6.62 10.70 -24.16
CA LYS A 129 -5.49 10.07 -24.87
C LYS A 129 -4.17 10.24 -24.12
N THR A 130 -3.93 11.43 -23.60
CA THR A 130 -2.75 11.68 -22.76
C THR A 130 -2.84 10.88 -21.45
N ALA A 131 -4.01 10.83 -20.81
CA ALA A 131 -4.20 10.01 -19.60
C ALA A 131 -3.91 8.53 -19.88
N GLU A 132 -4.45 7.97 -20.95
CA GLU A 132 -4.23 6.58 -21.37
C GLU A 132 -2.76 6.29 -21.63
N LYS A 133 -2.09 7.11 -22.43
CA LYS A 133 -0.68 6.94 -22.77
C LYS A 133 0.20 6.90 -21.51
N ILE A 134 0.09 7.90 -20.65
CA ILE A 134 0.92 7.99 -19.44
C ILE A 134 0.62 6.82 -18.49
N SER A 135 -0.65 6.48 -18.30
CA SER A 135 -1.06 5.37 -17.45
C SER A 135 -0.46 4.03 -17.92
N ILE A 136 -0.53 3.75 -19.24
CA ILE A 136 0.06 2.53 -19.83
C ILE A 136 1.57 2.53 -19.68
N ASP A 137 2.25 3.64 -19.95
CA ASP A 137 3.70 3.76 -19.87
C ASP A 137 4.21 3.49 -18.44
N TYR A 138 3.56 4.05 -17.41
CA TYR A 138 3.94 3.81 -16.00
C TYR A 138 3.59 2.40 -15.53
N SER A 139 2.45 1.87 -15.94
CA SER A 139 2.05 0.50 -15.60
C SER A 139 3.00 -0.52 -16.26
N LYS A 140 3.51 -0.22 -17.46
CA LYS A 140 4.55 -1.03 -18.08
C LYS A 140 5.87 -0.96 -17.32
N GLN A 141 6.33 0.22 -16.93
CA GLN A 141 7.54 0.38 -16.10
C GLN A 141 7.40 -0.38 -14.77
N TYR A 142 6.22 -0.36 -14.15
CA TYR A 142 5.92 -1.11 -12.95
C TYR A 142 6.06 -2.63 -13.16
N TRP A 143 5.53 -3.15 -14.26
CA TRP A 143 5.68 -4.57 -14.63
C TRP A 143 7.12 -4.94 -14.93
N ASP A 144 7.83 -4.11 -15.70
CA ASP A 144 9.21 -4.37 -16.10
C ASP A 144 10.15 -4.47 -14.86
N ARG A 145 9.82 -3.76 -13.80
CA ARG A 145 10.55 -3.74 -12.52
C ARG A 145 10.05 -4.75 -11.48
N ARG A 146 9.11 -5.65 -11.82
CA ARG A 146 8.44 -6.55 -10.86
C ARG A 146 9.38 -7.37 -9.97
N ILE A 147 10.55 -7.75 -10.49
CA ILE A 147 11.53 -8.53 -9.71
C ILE A 147 12.23 -7.67 -8.64
N GLU A 148 12.35 -6.35 -8.84
CA GLU A 148 12.93 -5.44 -7.86
C GLU A 148 12.06 -5.30 -6.61
N PHE A 149 10.78 -5.65 -6.69
CA PHE A 149 9.86 -5.64 -5.55
C PHE A 149 9.96 -6.89 -4.67
N GLU A 150 10.65 -7.94 -5.12
CA GLU A 150 10.82 -9.15 -4.33
C GLU A 150 11.72 -8.88 -3.11
N PRO A 151 11.21 -9.07 -1.88
CA PRO A 151 12.01 -8.82 -0.69
C PRO A 151 12.96 -9.97 -0.40
N VAL A 152 14.09 -9.67 0.22
CA VAL A 152 14.94 -10.69 0.84
C VAL A 152 14.33 -11.07 2.18
N LEU A 153 13.76 -12.26 2.25
CA LEU A 153 13.11 -12.79 3.46
C LEU A 153 13.98 -13.84 4.14
N PHE A 154 13.80 -13.95 5.45
CA PHE A 154 14.37 -15.01 6.28
C PHE A 154 13.26 -15.93 6.76
N SER A 155 13.53 -17.21 6.91
CA SER A 155 12.63 -18.06 7.69
C SER A 155 12.60 -17.56 9.14
N PRO A 156 11.54 -17.82 9.93
CA PRO A 156 11.45 -17.39 11.32
C PRO A 156 12.67 -17.83 12.14
N LYS A 157 13.16 -19.06 11.94
CA LYS A 157 14.38 -19.58 12.57
C LYS A 157 15.62 -18.77 12.20
N GLU A 158 15.85 -18.54 10.92
CA GLU A 158 17.01 -17.76 10.43
C GLU A 158 16.97 -16.33 10.98
N ALA A 159 15.79 -15.69 10.98
CA ALA A 159 15.61 -14.35 11.52
C ALA A 159 15.96 -14.27 13.01
N VAL A 160 15.49 -15.25 13.81
CA VAL A 160 15.81 -15.33 15.25
C VAL A 160 17.31 -15.55 15.48
N LEU A 161 17.91 -16.51 14.79
CA LEU A 161 19.34 -16.82 14.92
C LEU A 161 20.21 -15.61 14.51
N LYS A 162 19.86 -14.94 13.43
CA LYS A 162 20.53 -13.71 12.99
C LYS A 162 20.35 -12.59 14.01
N GLY A 163 19.14 -12.42 14.55
CA GLY A 163 18.85 -11.43 15.59
C GLY A 163 19.68 -11.62 16.86
N ILE A 164 19.84 -12.87 17.31
CA ILE A 164 20.67 -13.21 18.50
C ILE A 164 22.15 -12.84 18.28
N SER A 165 22.65 -12.98 17.06
CA SER A 165 24.05 -12.68 16.74
C SER A 165 24.38 -11.18 16.73
N ILE A 166 23.36 -10.31 16.80
CA ILE A 166 23.51 -8.86 16.80
C ILE A 166 23.35 -8.35 18.24
N ASP A 167 24.36 -7.69 18.76
CA ASP A 167 24.33 -7.11 20.13
C ASP A 167 23.58 -5.76 20.16
N LYS A 168 22.29 -5.79 19.80
CA LYS A 168 21.38 -4.63 19.77
C LYS A 168 19.93 -5.08 19.97
N ASN A 169 19.04 -4.11 20.19
CA ASN A 169 17.60 -4.36 20.08
C ASN A 169 17.23 -4.63 18.62
N ILE A 170 16.53 -5.72 18.38
CA ILE A 170 16.16 -6.19 17.04
C ILE A 170 14.64 -6.19 16.91
N LEU A 171 14.15 -5.66 15.80
CA LEU A 171 12.76 -5.81 15.36
C LEU A 171 12.71 -6.92 14.30
N LEU A 172 11.98 -7.99 14.60
CA LEU A 172 11.61 -9.02 13.62
C LEU A 172 10.23 -8.68 13.08
N VAL A 173 10.14 -8.45 11.77
CA VAL A 173 8.88 -8.08 11.11
C VAL A 173 8.28 -9.32 10.47
N GLU A 174 7.13 -9.74 10.98
CA GLU A 174 6.32 -10.81 10.38
C GLU A 174 5.63 -10.27 9.11
N THR A 175 5.87 -10.92 7.99
CA THR A 175 5.40 -10.44 6.69
C THR A 175 4.30 -11.31 6.08
N ALA A 176 4.15 -12.55 6.58
CA ALA A 176 3.14 -13.48 6.09
C ALA A 176 1.80 -13.34 6.83
N ASP A 177 1.83 -12.78 8.05
CA ASP A 177 0.65 -12.61 8.90
C ASP A 177 0.57 -11.16 9.43
N ALA A 178 0.60 -10.21 8.50
CA ALA A 178 0.60 -8.79 8.82
C ALA A 178 -0.82 -8.26 9.05
N CYS A 179 -1.20 -8.03 10.32
CA CYS A 179 -2.52 -7.51 10.68
C CYS A 179 -2.85 -6.18 9.98
N GLY A 180 -1.85 -5.31 9.79
CA GLY A 180 -2.02 -4.04 9.07
C GLY A 180 -2.41 -4.22 7.60
N GLY A 181 -2.09 -5.35 7.00
CA GLY A 181 -2.50 -5.76 5.65
C GLY A 181 -3.78 -6.60 5.62
N GLY A 182 -4.46 -6.77 6.75
CA GLY A 182 -5.72 -7.51 6.84
C GLY A 182 -5.57 -9.01 7.18
N ALA A 183 -4.36 -9.50 7.47
CA ALA A 183 -4.17 -10.85 7.96
C ALA A 183 -4.63 -11.00 9.41
N VAL A 184 -4.88 -12.23 9.85
CA VAL A 184 -5.49 -12.52 11.17
C VAL A 184 -4.55 -12.14 12.33
N GLY A 185 -3.24 -12.35 12.18
CA GLY A 185 -2.24 -12.09 13.23
C GLY A 185 -2.15 -13.20 14.27
N ASP A 186 -2.54 -14.42 13.93
CA ASP A 186 -2.57 -15.58 14.84
C ASP A 186 -1.36 -16.53 14.63
N SER A 187 -0.43 -16.18 13.79
CA SER A 187 0.79 -16.96 13.56
C SER A 187 1.66 -17.02 14.82
N ILE A 188 2.00 -18.24 15.21
CA ILE A 188 2.90 -18.51 16.35
C ILE A 188 4.31 -18.91 15.91
N GLN A 189 4.63 -18.80 14.61
CA GLN A 189 5.91 -19.31 14.10
C GLN A 189 7.11 -18.55 14.70
N SER A 190 7.06 -17.22 14.70
CA SER A 190 8.13 -16.41 15.31
C SER A 190 8.25 -16.64 16.81
N LEU A 191 7.12 -16.77 17.53
CA LEU A 191 7.09 -17.10 18.96
C LEU A 191 7.74 -18.46 19.24
N ARG A 192 7.41 -19.48 18.46
CA ARG A 192 8.00 -20.83 18.59
C ARG A 192 9.52 -20.80 18.45
N GLU A 193 10.02 -20.10 17.45
CA GLU A 193 11.47 -20.03 17.22
C GLU A 193 12.19 -19.18 18.29
N LEU A 194 11.55 -18.16 18.83
CA LEU A 194 12.08 -17.42 20.00
C LEU A 194 12.18 -18.30 21.24
N ILE A 195 11.16 -19.11 21.53
CA ILE A 195 11.20 -20.06 22.65
C ILE A 195 12.31 -21.10 22.45
N ASN A 196 12.47 -21.63 21.24
CA ASN A 196 13.44 -22.68 20.95
C ASN A 196 14.89 -22.18 20.96
N PHE A 197 15.15 -21.00 20.40
CA PHE A 197 16.52 -20.53 20.15
C PHE A 197 16.94 -19.30 20.95
N ALA A 198 16.00 -18.59 21.57
CA ALA A 198 16.27 -17.39 22.37
C ALA A 198 15.58 -17.40 23.76
N PRO A 199 15.53 -18.53 24.50
CA PRO A 199 14.71 -18.65 25.72
C PRO A 199 15.13 -17.68 26.83
N ASN A 200 16.38 -17.23 26.82
CA ASN A 200 16.94 -16.32 27.83
C ASN A 200 16.97 -14.85 27.36
N LYS A 201 16.44 -14.54 26.19
CA LYS A 201 16.34 -13.16 25.68
C LYS A 201 14.97 -12.57 26.02
N LYS A 202 14.96 -11.31 26.45
CA LYS A 202 13.71 -10.56 26.56
C LYS A 202 13.12 -10.39 25.17
N SER A 203 11.92 -10.94 24.94
CA SER A 203 11.22 -10.84 23.67
C SER A 203 9.79 -10.38 23.91
N LEU A 204 9.26 -9.58 22.99
CA LEU A 204 7.87 -9.18 22.93
C LEU A 204 7.30 -9.66 21.61
N VAL A 205 6.22 -10.43 21.67
CA VAL A 205 5.49 -10.95 20.52
C VAL A 205 4.01 -10.69 20.75
N HIS A 206 3.30 -10.19 19.77
CA HIS A 206 1.85 -10.18 19.80
C HIS A 206 1.29 -11.35 19.01
N VAL A 207 0.20 -11.93 19.50
CA VAL A 207 -0.54 -12.98 18.81
C VAL A 207 -2.02 -12.71 19.03
N VAL A 208 -2.82 -12.76 18.00
CA VAL A 208 -4.28 -12.67 18.11
C VAL A 208 -4.81 -14.03 18.51
N ASP A 209 -5.10 -14.20 19.80
CA ASP A 209 -5.64 -15.43 20.38
C ASP A 209 -6.70 -15.11 21.43
N PRO A 210 -8.01 -15.05 21.05
CA PRO A 210 -9.10 -14.76 21.97
C PRO A 210 -9.22 -15.75 23.12
N PHE A 211 -8.90 -17.04 22.89
CA PHE A 211 -8.97 -18.06 23.95
C PHE A 211 -7.86 -17.87 24.97
N ALA A 212 -6.65 -17.59 24.53
CA ALA A 212 -5.54 -17.28 25.46
C ALA A 212 -5.86 -16.01 26.28
N VAL A 213 -6.43 -14.98 25.66
CA VAL A 213 -6.87 -13.76 26.34
C VAL A 213 -7.91 -14.07 27.40
N GLU A 214 -8.94 -14.86 27.10
CA GLU A 214 -9.98 -15.27 28.04
C GLU A 214 -9.39 -16.04 29.25
N ILE A 215 -8.46 -16.98 28.99
CA ILE A 215 -7.77 -17.72 30.06
C ILE A 215 -6.98 -16.75 30.94
N CYS A 216 -6.25 -15.81 30.35
CA CYS A 216 -5.43 -14.85 31.09
C CYS A 216 -6.29 -13.90 31.95
N LEU A 217 -7.41 -13.41 31.42
CA LEU A 217 -8.33 -12.51 32.16
C LEU A 217 -8.94 -13.18 33.40
N ASN A 218 -9.07 -14.52 33.37
CA ASN A 218 -9.62 -15.30 34.49
C ASN A 218 -8.53 -15.78 35.47
N LYS A 219 -7.29 -15.33 35.35
CA LYS A 219 -6.18 -15.68 36.23
C LYS A 219 -5.69 -14.47 37.05
N PRO A 220 -5.27 -14.66 38.30
CA PRO A 220 -4.61 -13.60 39.07
C PRO A 220 -3.33 -13.11 38.37
N LEU A 221 -2.97 -11.85 38.58
CA LEU A 221 -1.70 -11.31 38.10
C LEU A 221 -0.53 -12.10 38.69
N GLY A 222 0.43 -12.46 37.82
CA GLY A 222 1.60 -13.27 38.22
C GLY A 222 1.38 -14.79 38.20
N SER A 223 0.18 -15.27 37.75
CA SER A 223 -0.05 -16.71 37.53
C SER A 223 0.89 -17.25 36.45
N LYS A 224 1.30 -18.51 36.61
CA LYS A 224 2.08 -19.26 35.62
C LYS A 224 1.16 -20.23 34.88
#